data_57c881a466216930e159feb983ffb11b
#
_entry.id   57c881a466216930e159feb983ffb11b
#
_cell.length_a   1.000
_cell.length_b   1.000
_cell.length_c   1.000
_cell.angle_alpha   90.00
_cell.angle_beta   90.00
_cell.angle_gamma   90.00
#
_symmetry.space_group_name_H-M   'P 1'
#
loop_
_entity.id
_entity.type
_entity.pdbx_description
1 polymer ?
#
loop_
_entity_poly.entity_id
_entity_poly.type
_entity_poly.pdbx_seq_one_letter_code
_entity_poly.pdbx_strand_id
1 'polypeptide(L)'
;MVCLFIVMAIGRFAYTPIMPFMQQAGHMDNQSAGLLATINYLGYLIGAIIPMWLVIVNKVTDLKIYLFINIISTLMMGLLDDFTVWTILRLISGITSGTVFVLASNVALEALRVAKKDGISGLLYSGVGLGIFTSSIFIFIYTSADTWKMTWIVLSLFSLIMGSFVLFGMRENPITENEDSNSSNNTNNVAVKLKKKFIWGFSIAYFCEGAGYIITGTFLVAIVKSIPELADYAALSWMFVGLGAIPSTILWSMMANKIGHAKAIYLAFILQIIAVVLPVFSGSMMSLVISSLFFGATFLGLTTLFMSKAQTLMFESASKINLVASLTVIYSLGQMIAPAFSGVLIGESGNYNAALIFAAVILCIGLLSSFYSYRVTD
;
A
#
# COMPACT_ATOMS: atom_id res chain seq x y z
N MET A 1 4.76 -13.79 -0.06
CA MET A 1 3.47 -13.63 -0.75
C MET A 1 2.29 -13.77 0.21
N VAL A 2 2.08 -14.92 0.89
CA VAL A 2 0.94 -15.13 1.83
C VAL A 2 0.89 -14.08 2.94
N CYS A 3 2.02 -13.73 3.56
CA CYS A 3 2.06 -12.67 4.58
C CYS A 3 1.50 -11.34 4.07
N LEU A 4 1.95 -10.92 2.87
CA LEU A 4 1.48 -9.65 2.27
C LEU A 4 0.01 -9.71 1.85
N PHE A 5 -0.45 -10.86 1.39
CA PHE A 5 -1.87 -11.12 1.16
C PHE A 5 -2.69 -10.84 2.43
N ILE A 6 -2.29 -11.40 3.57
CA ILE A 6 -3.01 -11.28 4.83
C ILE A 6 -2.92 -9.84 5.36
N VAL A 7 -1.73 -9.34 5.62
CA VAL A 7 -1.59 -8.08 6.36
C VAL A 7 -1.90 -6.84 5.53
N MET A 8 -1.63 -6.87 4.21
CA MET A 8 -1.90 -5.72 3.34
C MET A 8 -3.31 -5.79 2.76
N ALA A 9 -3.69 -6.89 2.12
CA ALA A 9 -4.99 -6.92 1.45
C ALA A 9 -6.14 -7.07 2.45
N ILE A 10 -6.03 -7.93 3.46
CA ILE A 10 -7.10 -8.14 4.43
C ILE A 10 -6.95 -7.18 5.61
N GLY A 11 -5.83 -7.18 6.32
CA GLY A 11 -5.63 -6.36 7.53
C GLY A 11 -5.73 -4.85 7.28
N ARG A 12 -5.30 -4.38 6.10
CA ARG A 12 -5.26 -2.96 5.77
C ARG A 12 -6.33 -2.55 4.75
N PHE A 13 -6.36 -3.17 3.58
CA PHE A 13 -7.15 -2.72 2.44
C PHE A 13 -8.58 -3.27 2.37
N ALA A 14 -8.93 -4.34 3.10
CA ALA A 14 -10.33 -4.80 3.17
C ALA A 14 -11.26 -3.77 3.83
N TYR A 15 -10.70 -2.84 4.60
CA TYR A 15 -11.46 -1.72 5.15
C TYR A 15 -12.17 -0.90 4.06
N THR A 16 -11.49 -0.63 2.95
CA THR A 16 -12.04 0.18 1.84
C THR A 16 -13.39 -0.35 1.33
N PRO A 17 -13.54 -1.63 0.95
CA PRO A 17 -14.83 -2.14 0.49
C PRO A 17 -15.83 -2.44 1.61
N ILE A 18 -15.42 -2.61 2.87
CA ILE A 18 -16.33 -2.85 4.01
C ILE A 18 -16.84 -1.53 4.59
N MET A 19 -16.04 -0.47 4.59
CA MET A 19 -16.35 0.82 5.20
C MET A 19 -17.74 1.38 4.81
N PRO A 20 -18.16 1.39 3.54
CA PRO A 20 -19.47 1.94 3.17
C PRO A 20 -20.64 1.18 3.80
N PHE A 21 -20.47 -0.10 4.10
CA PHE A 21 -21.50 -0.90 4.79
C PHE A 21 -21.54 -0.57 6.30
N MET A 22 -20.37 -0.30 6.90
CA MET A 22 -20.30 0.20 8.29
C MET A 22 -20.98 1.58 8.41
N GLN A 23 -20.83 2.44 7.40
CA GLN A 23 -21.50 3.74 7.33
C GLN A 23 -23.02 3.58 7.18
N GLN A 24 -23.49 2.71 6.30
CA GLN A 24 -24.92 2.43 6.12
C GLN A 24 -25.59 1.85 7.38
N ALA A 25 -24.84 1.08 8.17
CA ALA A 25 -25.30 0.58 9.45
C ALA A 25 -25.37 1.68 10.55
N GLY A 26 -25.01 2.94 10.22
CA GLY A 26 -25.10 4.09 11.12
C GLY A 26 -23.97 4.17 12.16
N HIS A 27 -22.89 3.41 11.98
CA HIS A 27 -21.80 3.36 12.97
C HIS A 27 -20.74 4.46 12.81
N MET A 28 -20.67 5.13 11.64
CA MET A 28 -19.70 6.21 11.40
C MET A 28 -20.05 7.09 10.20
N ASP A 29 -19.62 8.33 10.25
CA ASP A 29 -19.67 9.29 9.15
C ASP A 29 -18.37 9.26 8.29
N ASN A 30 -18.29 10.14 7.28
CA ASN A 30 -17.13 10.22 6.38
C ASN A 30 -15.86 10.68 7.12
N GLN A 31 -16.00 11.55 8.11
CA GLN A 31 -14.87 12.05 8.89
C GLN A 31 -14.29 10.94 9.76
N SER A 32 -15.14 10.20 10.47
CA SER A 32 -14.76 9.05 11.29
C SER A 32 -14.14 7.94 10.43
N ALA A 33 -14.68 7.70 9.23
CA ALA A 33 -14.13 6.75 8.28
C ALA A 33 -12.71 7.13 7.83
N GLY A 34 -12.50 8.39 7.50
CA GLY A 34 -11.18 8.92 7.17
C GLY A 34 -10.19 8.85 8.35
N LEU A 35 -10.68 9.09 9.57
CA LEU A 35 -9.86 9.00 10.79
C LEU A 35 -9.38 7.55 11.04
N LEU A 36 -10.27 6.55 10.93
CA LEU A 36 -9.90 5.13 11.07
C LEU A 36 -8.84 4.69 10.03
N ALA A 37 -8.94 5.19 8.81
CA ALA A 37 -7.91 4.97 7.80
C ALA A 37 -6.59 5.64 8.18
N THR A 38 -6.61 6.91 8.58
CA THR A 38 -5.45 7.68 9.05
C THR A 38 -4.72 6.97 10.18
N ILE A 39 -5.43 6.50 11.20
CA ILE A 39 -4.86 5.79 12.34
C ILE A 39 -4.18 4.48 11.91
N ASN A 40 -4.75 3.76 10.96
CA ASN A 40 -4.12 2.57 10.41
C ASN A 40 -2.82 2.90 9.67
N TYR A 41 -2.78 4.01 8.91
CA TYR A 41 -1.57 4.43 8.20
C TYR A 41 -0.50 4.99 9.14
N LEU A 42 -0.89 5.66 10.22
CA LEU A 42 0.02 6.01 11.31
C LEU A 42 0.64 4.74 11.92
N GLY A 43 -0.19 3.75 12.22
CA GLY A 43 0.29 2.45 12.71
C GLY A 43 1.27 1.81 11.72
N TYR A 44 0.96 1.83 10.42
CA TYR A 44 1.83 1.30 9.39
C TYR A 44 3.20 1.99 9.34
N LEU A 45 3.24 3.31 9.44
CA LEU A 45 4.48 4.07 9.54
C LEU A 45 5.32 3.62 10.74
N ILE A 46 4.71 3.53 11.92
CA ILE A 46 5.38 3.06 13.15
C ILE A 46 5.89 1.63 12.94
N GLY A 47 5.05 0.73 12.42
CA GLY A 47 5.37 -0.67 12.19
C GLY A 47 6.49 -0.89 11.16
N ALA A 48 6.58 -0.04 10.14
CA ALA A 48 7.65 -0.11 9.15
C ALA A 48 9.02 0.30 9.72
N ILE A 49 9.03 1.13 10.76
CA ILE A 49 10.26 1.58 11.43
C ILE A 49 10.75 0.57 12.48
N ILE A 50 9.84 -0.14 13.15
CA ILE A 50 10.18 -1.08 14.24
C ILE A 50 11.29 -2.07 13.83
N PRO A 51 11.23 -2.79 12.71
CA PRO A 51 12.26 -3.78 12.35
C PRO A 51 13.64 -3.19 12.07
N MET A 52 13.75 -1.87 11.92
CA MET A 52 15.04 -1.19 11.72
C MET A 52 15.83 -1.05 13.03
N TRP A 53 15.11 -1.04 14.17
CA TRP A 53 15.69 -0.76 15.48
C TRP A 53 15.54 -1.92 16.46
N LEU A 54 14.51 -2.73 16.28
CA LEU A 54 14.13 -3.76 17.24
C LEU A 54 13.72 -5.04 16.52
N VAL A 55 14.51 -6.10 16.73
CA VAL A 55 14.14 -7.49 16.49
C VAL A 55 14.11 -8.14 17.87
N ILE A 56 12.94 -8.66 18.29
CA ILE A 56 12.71 -9.13 19.67
C ILE A 56 13.38 -10.48 19.87
N VAL A 57 13.15 -11.44 18.96
CA VAL A 57 13.70 -12.79 19.02
C VAL A 57 14.55 -13.05 17.77
N ASN A 58 13.90 -13.12 16.62
CA ASN A 58 14.51 -13.22 15.30
C ASN A 58 13.49 -12.83 14.22
N LYS A 59 13.98 -12.55 12.99
CA LYS A 59 13.13 -12.03 11.90
C LYS A 59 11.92 -12.91 11.61
N VAL A 60 12.05 -14.23 11.65
CA VAL A 60 10.96 -15.17 11.33
C VAL A 60 9.98 -15.31 12.48
N THR A 61 10.46 -15.39 13.72
CA THR A 61 9.60 -15.49 14.92
C THR A 61 8.81 -14.20 15.09
N ASP A 62 9.45 -13.04 14.97
CA ASP A 62 8.80 -11.74 15.05
C ASP A 62 7.73 -11.58 13.96
N LEU A 63 8.05 -11.99 12.72
CA LEU A 63 7.08 -12.00 11.62
C LEU A 63 5.83 -12.82 11.99
N LYS A 64 5.99 -14.00 12.59
CA LYS A 64 4.88 -14.86 13.01
C LYS A 64 4.04 -14.21 14.10
N ILE A 65 4.68 -13.62 15.11
CA ILE A 65 4.00 -12.94 16.21
C ILE A 65 3.15 -11.77 15.67
N TYR A 66 3.76 -10.89 14.87
CA TYR A 66 3.05 -9.75 14.29
C TYR A 66 1.95 -10.18 13.31
N LEU A 67 2.17 -11.25 12.53
CA LEU A 67 1.14 -11.82 11.65
C LEU A 67 -0.07 -12.31 12.45
N PHE A 68 0.17 -13.02 13.54
CA PHE A 68 -0.89 -13.52 14.41
C PHE A 68 -1.67 -12.37 15.06
N ILE A 69 -0.99 -11.37 15.60
CA ILE A 69 -1.63 -10.16 16.18
C ILE A 69 -2.47 -9.44 15.12
N ASN A 70 -2.00 -9.35 13.86
CA ASN A 70 -2.76 -8.76 12.76
C ASN A 70 -4.07 -9.50 12.49
N ILE A 71 -4.04 -10.83 12.46
CA ILE A 71 -5.22 -11.67 12.26
C ILE A 71 -6.22 -11.47 13.41
N ILE A 72 -5.73 -11.46 14.66
CA ILE A 72 -6.60 -11.24 15.83
C ILE A 72 -7.20 -9.84 15.83
N SER A 73 -6.42 -8.79 15.52
CA SER A 73 -6.95 -7.43 15.43
C SER A 73 -8.04 -7.31 14.35
N THR A 74 -7.89 -8.02 13.23
CA THR A 74 -8.89 -8.10 12.17
C THR A 74 -10.15 -8.82 12.63
N LEU A 75 -10.03 -9.91 13.38
CA LEU A 75 -11.15 -10.64 13.98
C LEU A 75 -11.96 -9.75 14.93
N MET A 76 -11.25 -9.00 15.80
CA MET A 76 -11.88 -8.13 16.79
C MET A 76 -12.65 -6.97 16.14
N MET A 77 -12.32 -6.53 14.93
CA MET A 77 -13.10 -5.54 14.17
C MET A 77 -14.55 -6.01 13.91
N GLY A 78 -14.77 -7.32 13.78
CA GLY A 78 -16.12 -7.88 13.60
C GLY A 78 -16.83 -8.25 14.88
N LEU A 79 -16.10 -8.44 15.99
CA LEU A 79 -16.67 -8.88 17.26
C LEU A 79 -17.05 -7.73 18.19
N LEU A 80 -16.37 -6.60 18.08
CA LEU A 80 -16.56 -5.44 18.97
C LEU A 80 -17.24 -4.31 18.22
N ASP A 81 -18.05 -3.51 18.93
CA ASP A 81 -18.94 -2.50 18.36
C ASP A 81 -18.74 -1.14 19.05
N ASP A 82 -17.51 -0.69 19.15
CA ASP A 82 -17.14 0.58 19.73
C ASP A 82 -16.10 1.30 18.88
N PHE A 83 -16.33 2.59 18.57
CA PHE A 83 -15.48 3.36 17.69
C PHE A 83 -14.06 3.54 18.26
N THR A 84 -13.93 3.70 19.58
CA THR A 84 -12.62 3.84 20.25
C THR A 84 -11.83 2.55 20.15
N VAL A 85 -12.52 1.40 20.33
CA VAL A 85 -11.92 0.09 20.16
C VAL A 85 -11.48 -0.12 18.72
N TRP A 86 -12.31 0.22 17.72
CA TRP A 86 -11.91 0.13 16.31
C TRP A 86 -10.68 1.01 16.01
N THR A 87 -10.60 2.20 16.60
CA THR A 87 -9.42 3.08 16.47
C THR A 87 -8.14 2.39 16.96
N ILE A 88 -8.20 1.76 18.13
CA ILE A 88 -7.07 0.99 18.69
C ILE A 88 -6.74 -0.21 17.82
N LEU A 89 -7.74 -0.97 17.38
CA LEU A 89 -7.54 -2.13 16.51
C LEU A 89 -6.94 -1.74 15.15
N ARG A 90 -7.36 -0.61 14.57
CA ARG A 90 -6.80 -0.06 13.34
C ARG A 90 -5.34 0.37 13.52
N LEU A 91 -4.98 0.94 14.67
CA LEU A 91 -3.59 1.25 15.00
C LEU A 91 -2.73 -0.03 15.09
N ILE A 92 -3.21 -1.02 15.84
CA ILE A 92 -2.52 -2.32 16.01
C ILE A 92 -2.37 -3.03 14.65
N SER A 93 -3.45 -3.11 13.87
CA SER A 93 -3.42 -3.69 12.53
C SER A 93 -2.44 -2.95 11.62
N GLY A 94 -2.36 -1.62 11.72
CA GLY A 94 -1.38 -0.81 11.00
C GLY A 94 0.05 -1.18 11.39
N ILE A 95 0.38 -1.15 12.69
CA ILE A 95 1.72 -1.48 13.21
C ILE A 95 2.13 -2.88 12.74
N THR A 96 1.28 -3.85 12.94
CA THR A 96 1.58 -5.24 12.55
C THR A 96 1.71 -5.40 11.04
N SER A 97 0.91 -4.70 10.24
CA SER A 97 1.01 -4.73 8.76
C SER A 97 2.36 -4.17 8.28
N GLY A 98 2.79 -3.02 8.83
CA GLY A 98 4.06 -2.40 8.47
C GLY A 98 5.25 -3.29 8.87
N THR A 99 5.24 -3.81 10.08
CA THR A 99 6.30 -4.70 10.57
C THR A 99 6.39 -5.98 9.75
N VAL A 100 5.27 -6.66 9.50
CA VAL A 100 5.25 -7.89 8.69
C VAL A 100 5.65 -7.61 7.24
N PHE A 101 5.23 -6.47 6.67
CA PHE A 101 5.64 -6.08 5.31
C PHE A 101 7.16 -6.00 5.18
N VAL A 102 7.83 -5.33 6.12
CA VAL A 102 9.29 -5.17 6.10
C VAL A 102 9.98 -6.50 6.37
N LEU A 103 9.58 -7.24 7.40
CA LEU A 103 10.19 -8.52 7.75
C LEU A 103 10.00 -9.57 6.64
N ALA A 104 8.79 -9.70 6.09
CA ALA A 104 8.52 -10.65 5.01
C ALA A 104 9.27 -10.30 3.72
N SER A 105 9.42 -9.01 3.42
CA SER A 105 10.22 -8.55 2.28
C SER A 105 11.69 -8.89 2.49
N ASN A 106 12.25 -8.59 3.66
CA ASN A 106 13.65 -8.89 3.96
C ASN A 106 13.94 -10.39 3.86
N VAL A 107 13.14 -11.23 4.54
CA VAL A 107 13.33 -12.68 4.53
C VAL A 107 13.18 -13.28 3.13
N ALA A 108 12.17 -12.82 2.36
CA ALA A 108 11.95 -13.32 1.01
C ALA A 108 13.05 -12.88 0.03
N LEU A 109 13.48 -11.62 0.08
CA LEU A 109 14.53 -11.11 -0.80
C LEU A 109 15.89 -11.76 -0.48
N GLU A 110 16.21 -11.98 0.80
CA GLU A 110 17.39 -12.69 1.22
C GLU A 110 17.40 -14.15 0.70
N ALA A 111 16.28 -14.87 0.85
CA ALA A 111 16.13 -16.23 0.33
C ALA A 111 16.25 -16.29 -1.21
N LEU A 112 15.67 -15.31 -1.94
CA LEU A 112 15.77 -15.23 -3.39
C LEU A 112 17.21 -14.95 -3.86
N ARG A 113 17.94 -14.09 -3.13
CA ARG A 113 19.34 -13.78 -3.39
C ARG A 113 20.22 -15.03 -3.23
N VAL A 114 20.06 -15.75 -2.13
CA VAL A 114 20.78 -17.03 -1.91
C VAL A 114 20.46 -18.04 -3.02
N ALA A 115 19.20 -18.08 -3.48
CA ALA A 115 18.78 -18.95 -4.58
C ALA A 115 19.16 -18.43 -5.97
N LYS A 116 19.78 -17.25 -6.09
CA LYS A 116 20.11 -16.57 -7.35
C LYS A 116 18.88 -16.34 -8.25
N LYS A 117 17.72 -16.01 -7.64
CA LYS A 117 16.43 -15.81 -8.32
C LYS A 117 15.85 -14.41 -8.09
N ASP A 118 16.69 -13.38 -8.02
CA ASP A 118 16.27 -12.00 -7.74
C ASP A 118 15.24 -11.46 -8.73
N GLY A 119 15.26 -11.96 -9.99
CA GLY A 119 14.34 -11.54 -11.04
C GLY A 119 12.86 -11.80 -10.75
N ILE A 120 12.52 -12.64 -9.77
CA ILE A 120 11.12 -12.93 -9.37
C ILE A 120 10.68 -12.21 -8.11
N SER A 121 11.49 -11.28 -7.59
CA SER A 121 11.18 -10.52 -6.37
C SER A 121 9.85 -9.76 -6.44
N GLY A 122 9.46 -9.27 -7.62
CA GLY A 122 8.16 -8.62 -7.86
C GLY A 122 6.96 -9.52 -7.55
N LEU A 123 7.12 -10.86 -7.67
CA LEU A 123 6.06 -11.82 -7.36
C LEU A 123 5.67 -11.81 -5.86
N LEU A 124 6.57 -11.38 -4.97
CA LEU A 124 6.25 -11.20 -3.55
C LEU A 124 5.12 -10.20 -3.36
N TYR A 125 5.19 -9.08 -4.06
CA TYR A 125 4.25 -7.96 -3.92
C TYR A 125 2.94 -8.19 -4.69
N SER A 126 2.90 -9.06 -5.71
CA SER A 126 1.66 -9.44 -6.40
C SER A 126 0.66 -10.12 -5.44
N GLY A 127 1.14 -10.64 -4.29
CA GLY A 127 0.30 -11.14 -3.20
C GLY A 127 -0.66 -10.09 -2.64
N VAL A 128 -0.30 -8.81 -2.68
CA VAL A 128 -1.20 -7.71 -2.29
C VAL A 128 -2.36 -7.60 -3.28
N GLY A 129 -2.07 -7.54 -4.58
CA GLY A 129 -3.09 -7.47 -5.62
C GLY A 129 -4.02 -8.68 -5.62
N LEU A 130 -3.44 -9.89 -5.51
CA LEU A 130 -4.22 -11.12 -5.43
C LEU A 130 -5.13 -11.14 -4.19
N GLY A 131 -4.64 -10.66 -3.06
CA GLY A 131 -5.41 -10.57 -1.83
C GLY A 131 -6.56 -9.55 -1.93
N ILE A 132 -6.31 -8.38 -2.54
CA ILE A 132 -7.35 -7.39 -2.83
C ILE A 132 -8.41 -8.00 -3.76
N PHE A 133 -7.99 -8.65 -4.83
CA PHE A 133 -8.90 -9.30 -5.79
C PHE A 133 -9.80 -10.33 -5.12
N THR A 134 -9.22 -11.29 -4.39
CA THR A 134 -9.97 -12.39 -3.77
C THR A 134 -10.86 -11.92 -2.62
N SER A 135 -10.37 -11.03 -1.74
CA SER A 135 -11.18 -10.47 -0.64
C SER A 135 -12.35 -9.65 -1.17
N SER A 136 -12.17 -8.91 -2.27
CA SER A 136 -13.24 -8.11 -2.87
C SER A 136 -14.37 -8.95 -3.46
N ILE A 137 -14.05 -10.08 -4.08
CA ILE A 137 -15.06 -11.03 -4.56
C ILE A 137 -15.90 -11.53 -3.37
N PHE A 138 -15.24 -11.91 -2.29
CA PHE A 138 -15.92 -12.37 -1.10
C PHE A 138 -16.83 -11.27 -0.50
N ILE A 139 -16.31 -10.05 -0.40
CA ILE A 139 -17.05 -8.90 0.12
C ILE A 139 -18.26 -8.60 -0.78
N PHE A 140 -18.08 -8.63 -2.09
CA PHE A 140 -19.19 -8.41 -3.04
C PHE A 140 -20.34 -9.40 -2.86
N ILE A 141 -20.02 -10.68 -2.62
CA ILE A 141 -21.05 -11.74 -2.51
C ILE A 141 -21.76 -11.73 -1.15
N TYR A 142 -21.03 -11.42 -0.05
CA TYR A 142 -21.51 -11.69 1.31
C TYR A 142 -21.73 -10.44 2.16
N THR A 143 -21.29 -9.25 1.73
CA THR A 143 -21.33 -8.07 2.61
C THR A 143 -22.55 -7.19 2.33
N SER A 144 -23.27 -6.86 3.41
CA SER A 144 -24.37 -5.90 3.46
C SER A 144 -24.24 -5.05 4.73
N ALA A 145 -25.17 -4.09 4.92
CA ALA A 145 -25.23 -3.31 6.16
C ALA A 145 -25.48 -4.19 7.41
N ASP A 146 -26.11 -5.35 7.25
CA ASP A 146 -26.39 -6.28 8.35
C ASP A 146 -25.27 -7.31 8.57
N THR A 147 -24.46 -7.59 7.55
CA THR A 147 -23.47 -8.69 7.57
C THR A 147 -22.00 -8.22 7.60
N TRP A 148 -21.72 -6.92 7.62
CA TRP A 148 -20.35 -6.40 7.58
C TRP A 148 -19.46 -6.90 8.75
N LYS A 149 -20.03 -7.10 9.94
CA LYS A 149 -19.33 -7.70 11.08
C LYS A 149 -18.89 -9.13 10.78
N MET A 150 -19.80 -9.93 10.23
CA MET A 150 -19.50 -11.30 9.83
C MET A 150 -18.44 -11.34 8.73
N THR A 151 -18.40 -10.36 7.85
CA THR A 151 -17.37 -10.24 6.81
C THR A 151 -15.96 -10.12 7.42
N TRP A 152 -15.77 -9.29 8.45
CA TRP A 152 -14.51 -9.21 9.17
C TRP A 152 -14.11 -10.54 9.82
N ILE A 153 -15.08 -11.22 10.45
CA ILE A 153 -14.85 -12.53 11.09
C ILE A 153 -14.41 -13.57 10.07
N VAL A 154 -15.11 -13.69 8.94
CA VAL A 154 -14.80 -14.70 7.91
C VAL A 154 -13.47 -14.40 7.23
N LEU A 155 -13.17 -13.14 6.91
CA LEU A 155 -11.87 -12.76 6.35
C LEU A 155 -10.73 -13.05 7.33
N SER A 156 -10.92 -12.87 8.63
CA SER A 156 -9.92 -13.20 9.64
C SER A 156 -9.71 -14.69 9.80
N LEU A 157 -10.78 -15.50 9.77
CA LEU A 157 -10.69 -16.96 9.80
C LEU A 157 -10.00 -17.49 8.54
N PHE A 158 -10.32 -16.95 7.38
CA PHE A 158 -9.60 -17.26 6.14
C PHE A 158 -8.11 -16.90 6.24
N SER A 159 -7.79 -15.73 6.82
CA SER A 159 -6.42 -15.31 7.09
C SER A 159 -5.70 -16.24 8.06
N LEU A 160 -6.41 -16.77 9.06
CA LEU A 160 -5.85 -17.75 10.00
C LEU A 160 -5.50 -19.07 9.31
N ILE A 161 -6.40 -19.58 8.45
CA ILE A 161 -6.15 -20.79 7.66
C ILE A 161 -4.95 -20.59 6.75
N MET A 162 -4.91 -19.50 5.96
CA MET A 162 -3.78 -19.19 5.09
C MET A 162 -2.49 -18.92 5.88
N GLY A 163 -2.62 -18.20 7.01
CA GLY A 163 -1.50 -17.86 7.89
C GLY A 163 -0.91 -19.08 8.61
N SER A 164 -1.69 -20.13 8.82
CA SER A 164 -1.20 -21.35 9.46
C SER A 164 -0.01 -21.98 8.71
N PHE A 165 0.00 -21.90 7.37
CA PHE A 165 1.12 -22.33 6.55
C PHE A 165 2.41 -21.56 6.87
N VAL A 166 2.29 -20.27 7.20
CA VAL A 166 3.44 -19.43 7.59
C VAL A 166 3.81 -19.69 9.06
N LEU A 167 2.81 -19.72 9.95
CA LEU A 167 3.02 -19.89 11.40
C LEU A 167 3.71 -21.21 11.74
N PHE A 168 3.35 -22.30 11.06
CA PHE A 168 3.89 -23.63 11.31
C PHE A 168 4.95 -24.07 10.30
N GLY A 169 4.86 -23.62 9.05
CA GLY A 169 5.75 -24.08 7.97
C GLY A 169 7.05 -23.29 7.83
N MET A 170 7.05 -22.01 8.20
CA MET A 170 8.24 -21.17 8.03
C MET A 170 9.24 -21.44 9.15
N ARG A 171 10.48 -21.73 8.79
CA ARG A 171 11.58 -21.93 9.72
C ARG A 171 12.70 -20.96 9.43
N GLU A 172 13.42 -20.55 10.45
CA GLU A 172 14.64 -19.77 10.28
C GLU A 172 15.73 -20.71 9.73
N ASN A 173 16.28 -20.36 8.58
CA ASN A 173 17.51 -20.98 8.16
C ASN A 173 18.65 -20.30 8.92
N PRO A 174 19.49 -21.01 9.65
CA PRO A 174 20.72 -20.45 10.20
C PRO A 174 21.65 -20.13 9.01
N ILE A 175 21.46 -18.96 8.41
CA ILE A 175 22.43 -18.43 7.47
C ILE A 175 23.60 -17.99 8.32
N THR A 176 24.70 -18.70 8.15
CA THR A 176 25.98 -18.40 8.78
C THR A 176 26.32 -16.94 8.57
N GLU A 177 26.43 -16.19 9.68
CA GLU A 177 26.82 -14.75 9.73
C GLU A 177 28.22 -14.47 9.16
N ASN A 178 28.83 -15.39 8.41
CA ASN A 178 30.24 -15.35 8.05
C ASN A 178 30.59 -14.74 6.71
N GLU A 179 29.64 -14.16 5.94
CA GLU A 179 29.99 -13.57 4.63
C GLU A 179 29.81 -12.05 4.50
N ASP A 180 29.21 -11.37 5.47
CA ASP A 180 28.97 -9.91 5.34
C ASP A 180 30.17 -9.03 5.76
N SER A 181 31.28 -9.59 6.29
CA SER A 181 32.44 -8.80 6.69
C SER A 181 33.53 -8.65 5.61
N ASN A 182 33.41 -9.32 4.47
CA ASN A 182 34.47 -9.29 3.42
C ASN A 182 34.07 -8.69 2.08
N SER A 183 32.85 -8.11 1.95
CA SER A 183 32.43 -7.49 0.69
C SER A 183 32.68 -5.98 0.59
N SER A 184 33.46 -5.41 1.50
CA SER A 184 33.77 -3.98 1.54
C SER A 184 35.14 -3.58 0.98
N ASN A 185 35.77 -4.41 0.13
CA ASN A 185 36.99 -3.98 -0.52
C ASN A 185 36.97 -4.23 -2.03
N ASN A 186 37.08 -3.13 -2.76
CA ASN A 186 37.41 -2.96 -4.17
C ASN A 186 36.23 -2.79 -5.15
N THR A 187 35.64 -1.62 -5.12
CA THR A 187 35.38 -0.89 -6.37
C THR A 187 35.77 0.58 -6.17
N ASN A 188 36.76 1.05 -6.92
CA ASN A 188 37.03 2.45 -7.13
C ASN A 188 35.89 3.09 -7.93
N ASN A 189 34.69 3.05 -7.42
CA ASN A 189 33.56 3.77 -7.99
C ASN A 189 33.68 5.23 -7.50
N VAL A 190 33.90 6.14 -8.42
CA VAL A 190 33.77 7.58 -8.19
C VAL A 190 32.37 7.78 -7.57
N ALA A 191 32.34 8.00 -6.27
CA ALA A 191 31.09 8.17 -5.52
C ALA A 191 30.28 9.32 -6.13
N VAL A 192 29.17 9.00 -6.77
CA VAL A 192 28.28 10.01 -7.35
C VAL A 192 27.66 10.80 -6.20
N LYS A 193 28.00 12.08 -6.11
CA LYS A 193 27.44 12.98 -5.11
C LYS A 193 25.99 13.25 -5.46
N LEU A 194 25.06 12.71 -4.67
CA LEU A 194 23.62 12.94 -4.86
C LEU A 194 23.32 14.43 -4.86
N LYS A 195 22.75 14.95 -5.95
CA LYS A 195 22.35 16.36 -6.05
C LYS A 195 21.17 16.58 -5.09
N LYS A 196 21.33 17.47 -4.10
CA LYS A 196 20.27 17.79 -3.11
C LYS A 196 18.92 18.13 -3.78
N LYS A 197 18.97 18.87 -4.88
CA LYS A 197 17.76 19.27 -5.64
C LYS A 197 17.01 18.06 -6.21
N PHE A 198 17.74 17.02 -6.68
CA PHE A 198 17.13 15.77 -7.14
C PHE A 198 16.38 15.10 -5.99
N ILE A 199 17.04 14.91 -4.84
CA ILE A 199 16.46 14.23 -3.67
C ILE A 199 15.20 14.97 -3.18
N TRP A 200 15.23 16.30 -3.11
CA TRP A 200 14.07 17.09 -2.70
C TRP A 200 12.89 16.91 -3.66
N GLY A 201 13.08 17.08 -4.97
CA GLY A 201 12.00 16.87 -5.95
C GLY A 201 11.47 15.44 -5.93
N PHE A 202 12.37 14.45 -5.82
CA PHE A 202 12.02 13.03 -5.77
C PHE A 202 11.23 12.68 -4.49
N SER A 203 11.61 13.26 -3.35
CA SER A 203 10.91 13.07 -2.07
C SER A 203 9.52 13.70 -2.07
N ILE A 204 9.39 14.92 -2.61
CA ILE A 204 8.08 15.59 -2.74
C ILE A 204 7.17 14.78 -3.67
N ALA A 205 7.70 14.30 -4.80
CA ALA A 205 6.93 13.47 -5.72
C ALA A 205 6.39 12.20 -5.04
N TYR A 206 7.22 11.55 -4.23
CA TYR A 206 6.81 10.33 -3.55
C TYR A 206 5.87 10.58 -2.36
N PHE A 207 6.00 11.71 -1.67
CA PHE A 207 4.99 12.18 -0.70
C PHE A 207 3.63 12.38 -1.37
N CYS A 208 3.63 13.09 -2.53
CA CYS A 208 2.41 13.35 -3.29
C CYS A 208 1.76 12.07 -3.81
N GLU A 209 2.58 11.08 -4.22
CA GLU A 209 2.07 9.75 -4.55
C GLU A 209 1.35 9.13 -3.35
N GLY A 210 2.02 9.06 -2.18
CA GLY A 210 1.46 8.52 -0.95
C GLY A 210 0.15 9.20 -0.53
N ALA A 211 0.08 10.54 -0.64
CA ALA A 211 -1.10 11.31 -0.30
C ALA A 211 -2.21 11.19 -1.35
N GLY A 212 -1.87 11.25 -2.63
CA GLY A 212 -2.87 11.29 -3.71
C GLY A 212 -3.58 9.95 -3.92
N TYR A 213 -2.80 8.84 -3.99
CA TYR A 213 -3.44 7.55 -4.24
C TYR A 213 -4.31 7.09 -3.06
N ILE A 214 -3.91 7.40 -1.83
CA ILE A 214 -4.58 6.85 -0.65
C ILE A 214 -5.99 7.43 -0.42
N ILE A 215 -6.26 8.62 -0.95
CA ILE A 215 -7.60 9.20 -0.95
C ILE A 215 -8.55 8.30 -1.74
N THR A 216 -8.18 7.99 -2.98
CA THR A 216 -8.94 7.04 -3.81
C THR A 216 -8.92 5.65 -3.18
N GLY A 217 -7.77 5.19 -2.70
CA GLY A 217 -7.62 3.91 -2.02
C GLY A 217 -8.48 3.75 -0.76
N THR A 218 -8.89 4.84 -0.12
CA THR A 218 -9.78 4.81 1.05
C THR A 218 -11.25 4.89 0.65
N PHE A 219 -11.61 5.76 -0.27
CA PHE A 219 -13.00 6.12 -0.53
C PHE A 219 -13.58 5.59 -1.85
N LEU A 220 -12.80 4.91 -2.70
CA LEU A 220 -13.27 4.45 -4.02
C LEU A 220 -14.60 3.69 -3.96
N VAL A 221 -14.72 2.73 -3.06
CA VAL A 221 -15.95 1.93 -2.96
C VAL A 221 -17.13 2.75 -2.43
N ALA A 222 -16.87 3.70 -1.51
CA ALA A 222 -17.89 4.64 -1.04
C ALA A 222 -18.35 5.58 -2.17
N ILE A 223 -17.42 6.04 -3.01
CA ILE A 223 -17.71 6.85 -4.20
C ILE A 223 -18.65 6.10 -5.14
N VAL A 224 -18.32 4.85 -5.46
CA VAL A 224 -19.16 4.03 -6.34
C VAL A 224 -20.52 3.76 -5.72
N LYS A 225 -20.56 3.49 -4.42
CA LYS A 225 -21.81 3.23 -3.69
C LYS A 225 -22.71 4.45 -3.62
N SER A 226 -22.19 5.67 -3.76
CA SER A 226 -22.96 6.89 -3.82
C SER A 226 -23.66 7.13 -5.18
N ILE A 227 -23.32 6.34 -6.21
CA ILE A 227 -23.95 6.38 -7.53
C ILE A 227 -25.08 5.36 -7.55
N PRO A 228 -26.37 5.75 -7.63
CA PRO A 228 -27.49 4.83 -7.46
C PRO A 228 -27.45 3.62 -8.40
N GLU A 229 -27.09 3.83 -9.68
CA GLU A 229 -27.05 2.77 -10.69
C GLU A 229 -25.92 1.76 -10.49
N LEU A 230 -24.91 2.11 -9.66
CA LEU A 230 -23.70 1.32 -9.43
C LEU A 230 -23.58 0.83 -7.99
N ALA A 231 -24.48 1.24 -7.10
CA ALA A 231 -24.39 1.00 -5.66
C ALA A 231 -24.25 -0.50 -5.31
N ASP A 232 -24.99 -1.38 -6.01
CA ASP A 232 -24.93 -2.82 -5.80
C ASP A 232 -23.63 -3.47 -6.26
N TYR A 233 -22.90 -2.80 -7.17
CA TYR A 233 -21.64 -3.27 -7.73
C TYR A 233 -20.42 -2.57 -7.12
N ALA A 234 -20.60 -1.78 -6.07
CA ALA A 234 -19.55 -0.93 -5.52
C ALA A 234 -18.29 -1.72 -5.12
N ALA A 235 -18.45 -2.89 -4.47
CA ALA A 235 -17.32 -3.72 -4.07
C ALA A 235 -16.52 -4.30 -5.27
N LEU A 236 -17.15 -4.43 -6.46
CA LEU A 236 -16.44 -4.86 -7.68
C LEU A 236 -15.39 -3.85 -8.13
N SER A 237 -15.56 -2.56 -7.84
CA SER A 237 -14.53 -1.56 -8.14
C SER A 237 -13.20 -1.92 -7.49
N TRP A 238 -13.25 -2.39 -6.24
CA TRP A 238 -12.05 -2.83 -5.51
C TRP A 238 -11.48 -4.16 -6.05
N MET A 239 -12.32 -5.04 -6.57
CA MET A 239 -11.87 -6.23 -7.28
C MET A 239 -11.07 -5.87 -8.53
N PHE A 240 -11.52 -4.90 -9.34
CA PHE A 240 -10.78 -4.42 -10.51
C PHE A 240 -9.46 -3.73 -10.13
N VAL A 241 -9.41 -3.03 -8.98
CA VAL A 241 -8.15 -2.54 -8.41
C VAL A 241 -7.19 -3.70 -8.15
N GLY A 242 -7.65 -4.76 -7.49
CA GLY A 242 -6.86 -5.96 -7.24
C GLY A 242 -6.34 -6.59 -8.53
N LEU A 243 -7.19 -6.72 -9.56
CA LEU A 243 -6.84 -7.27 -10.86
C LEU A 243 -5.73 -6.45 -11.54
N GLY A 244 -5.84 -5.12 -11.53
CA GLY A 244 -4.79 -4.22 -12.05
C GLY A 244 -3.49 -4.31 -11.25
N ALA A 245 -3.59 -4.50 -9.94
CA ALA A 245 -2.43 -4.54 -9.03
C ALA A 245 -1.59 -5.83 -9.16
N ILE A 246 -2.19 -6.96 -9.53
CA ILE A 246 -1.49 -8.25 -9.66
C ILE A 246 -0.24 -8.15 -10.55
N PRO A 247 -0.32 -7.69 -11.82
CA PRO A 247 0.85 -7.61 -12.70
C PRO A 247 1.66 -6.32 -12.51
N SER A 248 1.16 -5.35 -11.76
CA SER A 248 1.65 -3.96 -11.69
C SER A 248 3.16 -3.87 -11.47
N THR A 249 3.67 -4.49 -10.40
CA THR A 249 5.08 -4.38 -10.02
C THR A 249 6.03 -4.94 -11.08
N ILE A 250 5.65 -6.05 -11.71
CA ILE A 250 6.44 -6.68 -12.78
C ILE A 250 6.40 -5.82 -14.04
N LEU A 251 5.20 -5.38 -14.45
CA LEU A 251 5.02 -4.56 -15.66
C LEU A 251 5.79 -3.24 -15.57
N TRP A 252 5.72 -2.53 -14.44
CA TRP A 252 6.43 -1.26 -14.29
C TRP A 252 7.95 -1.43 -14.17
N SER A 253 8.43 -2.52 -13.56
CA SER A 253 9.87 -2.85 -13.58
C SER A 253 10.37 -3.11 -15.00
N MET A 254 9.62 -3.88 -15.79
CA MET A 254 9.95 -4.12 -17.21
C MET A 254 9.90 -2.82 -18.02
N MET A 255 8.88 -1.96 -17.75
CA MET A 255 8.76 -0.67 -18.42
C MET A 255 9.93 0.25 -18.11
N ALA A 256 10.34 0.32 -16.81
CA ALA A 256 11.51 1.10 -16.40
C ALA A 256 12.80 0.65 -17.10
N ASN A 257 12.98 -0.66 -17.29
CA ASN A 257 14.13 -1.20 -18.03
C ASN A 257 14.08 -0.85 -19.52
N LYS A 258 12.87 -0.75 -20.11
CA LYS A 258 12.69 -0.50 -21.55
C LYS A 258 12.76 0.97 -21.95
N ILE A 259 12.12 1.85 -21.19
CA ILE A 259 11.97 3.28 -21.51
C ILE A 259 12.71 4.22 -20.52
N GLY A 260 13.31 3.65 -19.47
CA GLY A 260 13.99 4.37 -18.40
C GLY A 260 13.05 4.73 -17.23
N HIS A 261 13.63 4.85 -16.02
CA HIS A 261 12.89 5.11 -14.78
C HIS A 261 12.08 6.42 -14.83
N ALA A 262 12.65 7.50 -15.34
CA ALA A 262 11.99 8.80 -15.41
C ALA A 262 10.68 8.72 -16.21
N LYS A 263 10.76 8.22 -17.44
CA LYS A 263 9.58 8.09 -18.33
C LYS A 263 8.55 7.13 -17.76
N ALA A 264 8.98 6.04 -17.13
CA ALA A 264 8.06 5.09 -16.48
C ALA A 264 7.29 5.75 -15.33
N ILE A 265 7.96 6.55 -14.47
CA ILE A 265 7.33 7.30 -13.38
C ILE A 265 6.32 8.33 -13.94
N TYR A 266 6.69 9.08 -14.98
CA TYR A 266 5.77 10.07 -15.58
C TYR A 266 4.52 9.40 -16.15
N LEU A 267 4.70 8.31 -16.90
CA LEU A 267 3.58 7.56 -17.46
C LEU A 267 2.67 6.98 -16.38
N ALA A 268 3.25 6.44 -15.31
CA ALA A 268 2.50 5.89 -14.19
C ALA A 268 1.69 6.99 -13.46
N PHE A 269 2.27 8.17 -13.21
CA PHE A 269 1.54 9.30 -12.64
C PHE A 269 0.39 9.77 -13.54
N ILE A 270 0.63 9.90 -14.85
CA ILE A 270 -0.40 10.31 -15.80
C ILE A 270 -1.58 9.32 -15.79
N LEU A 271 -1.30 8.03 -15.84
CA LEU A 271 -2.34 7.00 -15.79
C LEU A 271 -3.09 7.02 -14.45
N GLN A 272 -2.39 7.27 -13.34
CA GLN A 272 -3.03 7.36 -12.03
C GLN A 272 -3.89 8.62 -11.88
N ILE A 273 -3.45 9.76 -12.40
CA ILE A 273 -4.26 10.98 -12.45
C ILE A 273 -5.55 10.74 -13.27
N ILE A 274 -5.42 10.11 -14.44
CA ILE A 274 -6.58 9.72 -15.26
C ILE A 274 -7.51 8.82 -14.46
N ALA A 275 -6.98 7.80 -13.79
CA ALA A 275 -7.76 6.89 -12.97
C ALA A 275 -8.56 7.60 -11.88
N VAL A 276 -7.94 8.56 -11.19
CA VAL A 276 -8.56 9.30 -10.08
C VAL A 276 -9.61 10.30 -10.57
N VAL A 277 -9.38 10.93 -11.73
CA VAL A 277 -10.26 11.98 -12.26
C VAL A 277 -11.44 11.41 -13.05
N LEU A 278 -11.30 10.24 -13.64
CA LEU A 278 -12.31 9.66 -14.52
C LEU A 278 -13.70 9.50 -13.86
N PRO A 279 -13.84 9.09 -12.59
CA PRO A 279 -15.14 9.02 -11.92
C PRO A 279 -15.80 10.40 -11.68
N VAL A 280 -15.04 11.48 -11.67
CA VAL A 280 -15.58 12.85 -11.53
C VAL A 280 -16.37 13.25 -12.78
N PHE A 281 -15.92 12.83 -13.97
CA PHE A 281 -16.53 13.19 -15.25
C PHE A 281 -17.60 12.22 -15.71
N SER A 282 -17.56 10.99 -15.28
CA SER A 282 -18.47 9.95 -15.75
C SER A 282 -18.76 8.91 -14.67
N GLY A 283 -20.02 8.81 -14.28
CA GLY A 283 -20.55 7.75 -13.41
C GLY A 283 -20.89 6.44 -14.14
N SER A 284 -20.42 6.22 -15.38
CA SER A 284 -20.73 4.99 -16.10
C SER A 284 -19.92 3.79 -15.58
N MET A 285 -20.48 2.59 -15.71
CA MET A 285 -19.80 1.33 -15.33
C MET A 285 -18.44 1.19 -16.04
N MET A 286 -18.34 1.56 -17.33
CA MET A 286 -17.10 1.45 -18.08
C MET A 286 -16.02 2.40 -17.52
N SER A 287 -16.40 3.64 -17.21
CA SER A 287 -15.52 4.62 -16.57
C SER A 287 -14.97 4.09 -15.26
N LEU A 288 -15.82 3.48 -14.44
CA LEU A 288 -15.44 2.92 -13.16
C LEU A 288 -14.47 1.75 -13.29
N VAL A 289 -14.74 0.82 -14.22
CA VAL A 289 -13.86 -0.32 -14.47
C VAL A 289 -12.48 0.15 -14.93
N ILE A 290 -12.42 1.09 -15.88
CA ILE A 290 -11.14 1.64 -16.38
C ILE A 290 -10.40 2.38 -15.26
N SER A 291 -11.10 3.22 -14.49
CA SER A 291 -10.54 3.93 -13.34
C SER A 291 -9.92 2.95 -12.34
N SER A 292 -10.68 1.92 -11.93
CA SER A 292 -10.24 0.94 -10.94
C SER A 292 -9.05 0.11 -11.44
N LEU A 293 -9.06 -0.33 -12.70
CA LEU A 293 -7.94 -1.06 -13.30
C LEU A 293 -6.66 -0.21 -13.38
N PHE A 294 -6.78 1.04 -13.85
CA PHE A 294 -5.62 1.93 -13.95
C PHE A 294 -5.09 2.32 -12.58
N PHE A 295 -5.99 2.57 -11.62
CA PHE A 295 -5.60 2.82 -10.24
C PHE A 295 -4.83 1.63 -9.65
N GLY A 296 -5.36 0.42 -9.79
CA GLY A 296 -4.70 -0.82 -9.36
C GLY A 296 -3.35 -1.04 -10.04
N ALA A 297 -3.28 -0.79 -11.34
CA ALA A 297 -2.05 -0.95 -12.12
C ALA A 297 -0.96 0.07 -11.76
N THR A 298 -1.29 1.20 -11.15
CA THR A 298 -0.32 2.30 -10.93
C THR A 298 0.15 2.46 -9.50
N PHE A 299 -0.70 2.25 -8.47
CA PHE A 299 -0.31 2.56 -7.09
C PHE A 299 0.85 1.69 -6.56
N LEU A 300 0.85 0.37 -6.82
CA LEU A 300 1.99 -0.48 -6.50
C LEU A 300 3.16 -0.26 -7.47
N GLY A 301 2.85 0.08 -8.71
CA GLY A 301 3.83 0.37 -9.75
C GLY A 301 4.70 1.57 -9.43
N LEU A 302 4.10 2.69 -9.05
CA LEU A 302 4.83 3.90 -8.63
C LEU A 302 5.69 3.63 -7.40
N THR A 303 5.15 2.95 -6.38
CA THR A 303 5.93 2.53 -5.22
C THR A 303 7.16 1.72 -5.63
N THR A 304 6.99 0.75 -6.53
CA THR A 304 8.10 -0.07 -7.05
C THR A 304 9.13 0.77 -7.79
N LEU A 305 8.70 1.69 -8.66
CA LEU A 305 9.59 2.56 -9.43
C LEU A 305 10.41 3.48 -8.51
N PHE A 306 9.77 4.12 -7.52
CA PHE A 306 10.47 4.98 -6.57
C PHE A 306 11.47 4.21 -5.72
N MET A 307 11.09 3.05 -5.18
CA MET A 307 11.96 2.22 -4.35
C MET A 307 13.13 1.63 -5.12
N SER A 308 12.88 1.14 -6.34
CA SER A 308 13.95 0.63 -7.22
C SER A 308 14.97 1.73 -7.55
N LYS A 309 14.52 2.94 -7.90
CA LYS A 309 15.43 4.06 -8.16
C LYS A 309 16.21 4.47 -6.90
N ALA A 310 15.56 4.49 -5.73
CA ALA A 310 16.22 4.79 -4.47
C ALA A 310 17.32 3.78 -4.13
N GLN A 311 17.07 2.49 -4.35
CA GLN A 311 18.08 1.43 -4.17
C GLN A 311 19.27 1.64 -5.11
N THR A 312 19.03 1.88 -6.40
CA THR A 312 20.10 2.17 -7.37
C THR A 312 20.96 3.35 -6.90
N LEU A 313 20.32 4.46 -6.48
CA LEU A 313 21.04 5.63 -6.00
C LEU A 313 21.86 5.38 -4.73
N MET A 314 21.39 4.52 -3.84
CA MET A 314 22.16 4.11 -2.66
C MET A 314 23.40 3.30 -3.03
N PHE A 315 23.33 2.43 -4.02
CA PHE A 315 24.50 1.67 -4.51
C PHE A 315 25.51 2.57 -5.22
N GLU A 316 25.05 3.59 -5.95
CA GLU A 316 25.90 4.52 -6.71
C GLU A 316 26.52 5.62 -5.84
N SER A 317 25.95 5.90 -4.65
CA SER A 317 26.38 6.99 -3.79
C SER A 317 27.11 6.49 -2.54
N ALA A 318 28.18 7.15 -2.14
CA ALA A 318 28.84 6.94 -0.84
C ALA A 318 28.06 7.57 0.34
N SER A 319 26.78 7.88 0.17
CA SER A 319 25.96 8.54 1.20
C SER A 319 25.65 7.59 2.34
N LYS A 320 25.86 8.02 3.58
CA LYS A 320 25.44 7.31 4.78
C LYS A 320 23.92 7.37 5.02
N ILE A 321 23.17 8.14 4.21
CA ILE A 321 21.72 8.29 4.36
C ILE A 321 21.01 7.10 3.73
N ASN A 322 20.21 6.40 4.50
CA ASN A 322 19.32 5.37 3.98
C ASN A 322 18.13 6.04 3.24
N LEU A 323 18.31 6.24 1.93
CA LEU A 323 17.31 6.91 1.09
C LEU A 323 16.00 6.12 1.02
N VAL A 324 16.05 4.80 0.99
CA VAL A 324 14.87 3.92 0.98
C VAL A 324 14.04 4.13 2.25
N ALA A 325 14.69 4.11 3.42
CA ALA A 325 14.00 4.35 4.68
C ALA A 325 13.40 5.76 4.76
N SER A 326 14.18 6.79 4.35
CA SER A 326 13.69 8.18 4.35
C SER A 326 12.47 8.36 3.45
N LEU A 327 12.51 7.79 2.25
CA LEU A 327 11.38 7.84 1.31
C LEU A 327 10.16 7.07 1.84
N THR A 328 10.36 5.93 2.50
CA THR A 328 9.26 5.18 3.12
C THR A 328 8.55 6.02 4.17
N VAL A 329 9.28 6.73 5.01
CA VAL A 329 8.71 7.65 6.02
C VAL A 329 7.93 8.78 5.33
N ILE A 330 8.52 9.43 4.33
CA ILE A 330 7.89 10.55 3.61
C ILE A 330 6.59 10.11 2.92
N TYR A 331 6.60 8.96 2.25
CA TYR A 331 5.43 8.36 1.62
C TYR A 331 4.33 8.03 2.65
N SER A 332 4.70 7.42 3.77
CA SER A 332 3.76 7.06 4.83
C SER A 332 3.15 8.28 5.52
N LEU A 333 3.89 9.40 5.62
CA LEU A 333 3.33 10.68 6.10
C LEU A 333 2.22 11.18 5.15
N GLY A 334 2.41 11.09 3.84
CA GLY A 334 1.36 11.39 2.86
C GLY A 334 0.12 10.53 3.05
N GLN A 335 0.30 9.22 3.19
CA GLN A 335 -0.79 8.28 3.45
C GLN A 335 -1.53 8.56 4.76
N MET A 336 -0.81 8.96 5.79
CA MET A 336 -1.39 9.23 7.12
C MET A 336 -2.30 10.47 7.10
N ILE A 337 -1.85 11.56 6.47
CA ILE A 337 -2.55 12.86 6.54
C ILE A 337 -3.77 12.90 5.61
N ALA A 338 -3.65 12.35 4.42
CA ALA A 338 -4.60 12.55 3.34
C ALA A 338 -6.02 12.00 3.60
N PRO A 339 -6.25 10.82 4.19
CA PRO A 339 -7.60 10.29 4.41
C PRO A 339 -8.41 11.13 5.41
N ALA A 340 -7.79 11.57 6.52
CA ALA A 340 -8.46 12.43 7.51
C ALA A 340 -8.89 13.75 6.87
N PHE A 341 -7.99 14.40 6.13
CA PHE A 341 -8.30 15.64 5.43
C PHE A 341 -9.40 15.45 4.38
N SER A 342 -9.35 14.35 3.63
CA SER A 342 -10.38 14.03 2.64
C SER A 342 -11.73 13.70 3.27
N GLY A 343 -11.75 13.01 4.42
CA GLY A 343 -12.97 12.77 5.18
C GLY A 343 -13.67 14.07 5.59
N VAL A 344 -12.89 15.08 6.01
CA VAL A 344 -13.41 16.42 6.30
C VAL A 344 -13.90 17.12 5.05
N LEU A 345 -13.18 17.02 3.93
CA LEU A 345 -13.62 17.62 2.64
C LEU A 345 -14.92 17.02 2.11
N ILE A 346 -15.11 15.71 2.26
CA ILE A 346 -16.34 15.02 1.88
C ILE A 346 -17.50 15.47 2.79
N GLY A 347 -17.22 15.55 4.10
CA GLY A 347 -18.15 16.05 5.11
C GLY A 347 -19.49 15.33 5.10
N GLU A 348 -20.51 15.95 5.67
CA GLU A 348 -21.89 15.44 5.70
C GLU A 348 -22.57 15.50 4.31
N SER A 349 -22.11 16.39 3.43
CA SER A 349 -22.66 16.53 2.07
C SER A 349 -22.38 15.34 1.15
N GLY A 350 -21.45 14.46 1.51
CA GLY A 350 -21.04 13.34 0.67
C GLY A 350 -20.38 13.75 -0.65
N ASN A 351 -19.75 14.94 -0.70
CA ASN A 351 -19.14 15.44 -1.93
C ASN A 351 -17.79 14.78 -2.22
N TYR A 352 -17.83 13.55 -2.71
CA TYR A 352 -16.62 12.80 -3.08
C TYR A 352 -15.82 13.43 -4.23
N ASN A 353 -16.46 14.23 -5.11
CA ASN A 353 -15.75 14.89 -6.21
C ASN A 353 -14.68 15.85 -5.69
N ALA A 354 -14.95 16.57 -4.58
CA ALA A 354 -13.96 17.46 -3.97
C ALA A 354 -12.70 16.69 -3.53
N ALA A 355 -12.87 15.52 -2.92
CA ALA A 355 -11.76 14.66 -2.49
C ALA A 355 -10.97 14.09 -3.68
N LEU A 356 -11.65 13.69 -4.78
CA LEU A 356 -10.99 13.18 -5.98
C LEU A 356 -10.22 14.30 -6.72
N ILE A 357 -10.78 15.50 -6.83
CA ILE A 357 -10.08 16.65 -7.43
C ILE A 357 -8.85 17.00 -6.58
N PHE A 358 -8.97 17.00 -5.26
CA PHE A 358 -7.86 17.24 -4.35
C PHE A 358 -6.75 16.17 -4.54
N ALA A 359 -7.12 14.90 -4.64
CA ALA A 359 -6.17 13.82 -4.93
C ALA A 359 -5.46 14.02 -6.28
N ALA A 360 -6.21 14.41 -7.32
CA ALA A 360 -5.65 14.68 -8.65
C ALA A 360 -4.66 15.85 -8.63
N VAL A 361 -4.98 16.94 -7.91
CA VAL A 361 -4.08 18.09 -7.76
C VAL A 361 -2.77 17.67 -7.07
N ILE A 362 -2.86 16.90 -6.00
CA ILE A 362 -1.66 16.37 -5.31
C ILE A 362 -0.82 15.51 -6.26
N LEU A 363 -1.44 14.61 -7.03
CA LEU A 363 -0.73 13.76 -8.00
C LEU A 363 -0.11 14.58 -9.13
N CYS A 364 -0.75 15.65 -9.60
CA CYS A 364 -0.18 16.58 -10.55
C CYS A 364 1.07 17.29 -9.98
N ILE A 365 1.03 17.72 -8.72
CA ILE A 365 2.21 18.28 -8.04
C ILE A 365 3.32 17.22 -7.98
N GLY A 366 2.98 15.97 -7.69
CA GLY A 366 3.92 14.85 -7.68
C GLY A 366 4.57 14.62 -9.05
N LEU A 367 3.78 14.63 -10.12
CA LEU A 367 4.27 14.54 -11.50
C LEU A 367 5.24 15.68 -11.84
N LEU A 368 4.86 16.93 -11.56
CA LEU A 368 5.70 18.11 -11.81
C LEU A 368 7.00 18.07 -10.98
N SER A 369 6.92 17.62 -9.73
CA SER A 369 8.10 17.44 -8.87
C SER A 369 9.03 16.35 -9.39
N SER A 370 8.48 15.28 -9.96
CA SER A 370 9.26 14.25 -10.65
C SER A 370 9.98 14.82 -11.88
N PHE A 371 9.28 15.58 -12.71
CA PHE A 371 9.90 16.27 -13.85
C PHE A 371 11.04 17.19 -13.42
N TYR A 372 10.82 18.01 -12.39
CA TYR A 372 11.85 18.88 -11.85
C TYR A 372 13.07 18.09 -11.36
N SER A 373 12.83 17.00 -10.62
CA SER A 373 13.89 16.15 -10.09
C SER A 373 14.81 15.61 -11.18
N TYR A 374 14.26 15.02 -12.22
CA TYR A 374 15.06 14.42 -13.31
C TYR A 374 15.73 15.46 -14.23
N ARG A 375 15.13 16.64 -14.44
CA ARG A 375 15.76 17.74 -15.19
C ARG A 375 17.01 18.33 -14.53
N VAL A 376 17.10 18.25 -13.22
CA VAL A 376 18.26 18.77 -12.47
C VAL A 376 19.43 17.77 -12.47
N THR A 377 19.18 16.54 -12.92
CA THR A 377 20.23 15.50 -13.04
C THR A 377 20.96 15.56 -14.38
N ASP A 378 20.26 15.98 -15.42
CA ASP A 378 20.84 16.26 -16.73
C ASP A 378 21.52 17.63 -16.71
#